data_10838c3f8f50c5f0df20ac8a6a21ca8e
#
_entry.id   10838c3f8f50c5f0df20ac8a6a21ca8e
#
_cell.length_a   1.000
_cell.length_b   1.000
_cell.length_c   1.000
_cell.angle_alpha   90.00
_cell.angle_beta   90.00
_cell.angle_gamma   90.00
#
_symmetry.space_group_name_H-M   'P 1'
#
loop_
_entity.id
_entity.type
_entity.pdbx_description
1 polymer ?
#
loop_
_entity_poly.entity_id
_entity_poly.type
_entity_poly.pdbx_seq_one_letter_code
_entity_poly.pdbx_strand_id
1 'polypeptide(L)'
;MQIRKMTDGRPIAMVKGDTRNVYGPHTGAKHLTFNYAKFEPGTAFTPHVHDASEDLILVLEGGGHIRIGDKRLPIETGDVILVSEGEFHGTIAGPDGLTCVSVQAPPDAKLYDGSRNQ
;
A
#
# COMPACT_ATOMS: atom_id res chain seq x y z
N MET A 1 -18.18 16.12 1.39
CA MET A 1 -17.17 15.65 2.37
C MET A 1 -17.55 14.29 2.90
N GLN A 2 -16.57 13.42 3.09
CA GLN A 2 -16.78 12.08 3.63
C GLN A 2 -15.83 11.86 4.80
N ILE A 3 -16.31 11.19 5.83
CA ILE A 3 -15.51 10.82 6.99
C ILE A 3 -15.62 9.31 7.16
N ARG A 4 -14.47 8.62 7.13
CA ARG A 4 -14.39 7.16 7.28
C ARG A 4 -13.26 6.79 8.24
N LYS A 5 -13.41 5.68 8.92
CA LYS A 5 -12.31 5.07 9.65
C LYS A 5 -11.53 4.17 8.69
N MET A 6 -10.25 3.96 8.96
CA MET A 6 -9.44 3.05 8.14
C MET A 6 -10.02 1.64 8.09
N THR A 7 -10.70 1.22 9.17
CA THR A 7 -11.35 -0.09 9.24
C THR A 7 -12.70 -0.17 8.52
N ASP A 8 -13.22 0.94 8.02
CA ASP A 8 -14.47 0.96 7.25
C ASP A 8 -14.26 0.61 5.77
N GLY A 9 -13.02 0.50 5.34
CA GLY A 9 -12.70 0.24 3.95
C GLY A 9 -13.14 -1.14 3.47
N ARG A 10 -13.31 -1.25 2.16
CA ARG A 10 -13.63 -2.52 1.51
C ARG A 10 -12.40 -3.42 1.54
N PRO A 11 -12.51 -4.67 2.02
CA PRO A 11 -11.38 -5.59 1.97
C PRO A 11 -10.85 -5.78 0.57
N ILE A 12 -9.51 -5.84 0.46
CA ILE A 12 -8.82 -6.12 -0.80
C ILE A 12 -7.94 -7.34 -0.58
N ALA A 13 -7.97 -8.27 -1.54
CA ALA A 13 -7.13 -9.47 -1.49
C ALA A 13 -5.73 -9.13 -2.01
N MET A 14 -4.86 -8.65 -1.13
CA MET A 14 -3.50 -8.27 -1.49
C MET A 14 -2.45 -9.22 -0.92
N VAL A 15 -2.36 -9.27 0.41
CA VAL A 15 -1.36 -10.07 1.13
C VAL A 15 -1.99 -10.64 2.39
N LYS A 16 -1.28 -11.48 3.08
CA LYS A 16 -1.68 -11.95 4.41
C LYS A 16 -1.79 -10.77 5.36
N GLY A 17 -2.98 -10.57 5.90
CA GLY A 17 -3.26 -9.49 6.82
C GLY A 17 -4.59 -8.83 6.50
N ASP A 18 -4.78 -7.63 7.03
CA ASP A 18 -6.00 -6.84 6.84
C ASP A 18 -5.69 -5.70 5.88
N THR A 19 -6.11 -5.83 4.64
CA THR A 19 -5.94 -4.80 3.62
C THR A 19 -7.29 -4.27 3.17
N ARG A 20 -7.43 -2.95 3.16
CA ARG A 20 -8.70 -2.29 2.88
C ARG A 20 -8.51 -1.09 1.96
N ASN A 21 -9.42 -0.97 1.00
CA ASN A 21 -9.53 0.27 0.22
C ASN A 21 -10.55 1.17 0.90
N VAL A 22 -10.09 2.28 1.44
CA VAL A 22 -10.93 3.21 2.22
C VAL A 22 -11.58 4.25 1.30
N TYR A 23 -10.78 4.85 0.43
CA TYR A 23 -11.26 5.78 -0.59
C TYR A 23 -10.72 5.40 -1.95
N GLY A 24 -11.53 5.61 -2.96
CA GLY A 24 -11.16 5.37 -4.35
C GLY A 24 -12.30 5.71 -5.28
N PRO A 25 -12.21 5.34 -6.55
CA PRO A 25 -13.26 5.64 -7.54
C PRO A 25 -14.65 5.15 -7.12
N HIS A 26 -14.72 4.00 -6.46
CA HIS A 26 -16.01 3.44 -6.00
C HIS A 26 -16.64 4.23 -4.85
N THR A 27 -15.89 5.10 -4.20
CA THR A 27 -16.40 5.99 -3.13
C THR A 27 -16.53 7.43 -3.60
N GLY A 28 -16.25 7.70 -4.89
CA GLY A 28 -16.33 9.04 -5.46
C GLY A 28 -15.04 9.85 -5.43
N ALA A 29 -13.93 9.27 -4.98
CA ALA A 29 -12.63 9.94 -5.07
C ALA A 29 -12.14 9.88 -6.51
N LYS A 30 -11.88 11.04 -7.11
CA LYS A 30 -11.54 11.14 -8.54
C LYS A 30 -10.06 10.98 -8.83
N HIS A 31 -9.20 11.43 -7.93
CA HIS A 31 -7.78 11.63 -8.23
C HIS A 31 -6.85 10.75 -7.42
N LEU A 32 -7.37 10.01 -6.46
CA LEU A 32 -6.53 9.20 -5.58
C LEU A 32 -7.24 7.96 -5.08
N THR A 33 -6.44 7.04 -4.56
CA THR A 33 -6.90 5.95 -3.72
C THR A 33 -6.20 6.03 -2.38
N PHE A 34 -6.89 5.59 -1.35
CA PHE A 34 -6.34 5.46 0.00
C PHE A 34 -6.54 4.02 0.45
N ASN A 35 -5.43 3.32 0.69
CA ASN A 35 -5.45 1.94 1.16
C ASN A 35 -4.79 1.83 2.53
N TYR A 36 -5.44 1.09 3.40
CA TYR A 36 -4.90 0.71 4.71
C TYR A 36 -4.44 -0.74 4.62
N ALA A 37 -3.28 -1.03 5.17
CA ALA A 37 -2.74 -2.38 5.14
C ALA A 37 -2.06 -2.71 6.47
N LYS A 38 -2.50 -3.81 7.08
CA LYS A 38 -1.86 -4.38 8.25
C LYS A 38 -1.33 -5.75 7.86
N PHE A 39 -0.03 -5.83 7.58
CA PHE A 39 0.63 -7.07 7.14
C PHE A 39 1.04 -7.89 8.35
N GLU A 40 0.80 -9.21 8.27
CA GLU A 40 1.33 -10.15 9.25
C GLU A 40 2.86 -10.17 9.20
N PRO A 41 3.52 -10.50 10.33
CA PRO A 41 4.98 -10.60 10.36
C PRO A 41 5.56 -11.45 9.24
N GLY A 42 6.63 -10.99 8.62
CA GLY A 42 7.33 -11.69 7.56
C GLY A 42 6.63 -11.71 6.20
N THR A 43 5.46 -11.13 6.09
CA THR A 43 4.72 -11.10 4.81
C THR A 43 5.34 -10.10 3.85
N ALA A 44 5.52 -10.51 2.62
CA ALA A 44 6.05 -9.66 1.56
C ALA A 44 4.98 -9.41 0.50
N PHE A 45 4.81 -8.16 0.13
CA PHE A 45 3.99 -7.81 -1.02
C PHE A 45 4.82 -8.05 -2.28
N THR A 46 4.24 -8.71 -3.27
CA THR A 46 4.92 -9.00 -4.53
C THR A 46 5.43 -7.71 -5.16
N PRO A 47 6.73 -7.62 -5.52
CA PRO A 47 7.25 -6.45 -6.18
C PRO A 47 6.49 -6.14 -7.47
N HIS A 48 6.21 -4.86 -7.70
CA HIS A 48 5.36 -4.41 -8.79
C HIS A 48 5.71 -2.98 -9.19
N VAL A 49 5.11 -2.54 -10.28
CA VAL A 49 5.22 -1.15 -10.77
C VAL A 49 3.84 -0.55 -10.87
N HIS A 50 3.74 0.74 -10.58
CA HIS A 50 2.59 1.56 -10.94
C HIS A 50 2.98 2.37 -12.16
N ASP A 51 2.38 2.05 -13.32
CA ASP A 51 2.81 2.63 -14.60
C ASP A 51 2.57 4.14 -14.68
N ALA A 52 1.53 4.62 -14.04
CA ALA A 52 1.12 6.02 -14.12
C ALA A 52 0.75 6.63 -12.77
N SER A 53 1.06 5.96 -11.67
CA SER A 53 0.70 6.44 -10.33
C SER A 53 1.94 6.66 -9.48
N GLU A 54 1.95 7.75 -8.73
CA GLU A 54 2.82 7.86 -7.57
C GLU A 54 2.18 7.11 -6.42
N ASP A 55 3.00 6.58 -5.52
CA ASP A 55 2.55 5.87 -4.33
C ASP A 55 3.21 6.48 -3.10
N LEU A 56 2.41 7.04 -2.21
CA LEU A 56 2.88 7.61 -0.96
C LEU A 56 2.56 6.63 0.17
N ILE A 57 3.61 6.07 0.77
CA ILE A 57 3.47 5.06 1.82
C ILE A 57 3.83 5.66 3.17
N LEU A 58 2.94 5.53 4.14
CA LEU A 58 3.08 6.04 5.49
C LEU A 58 3.12 4.87 6.46
N VAL A 59 4.23 4.70 7.19
CA VAL A 59 4.36 3.64 8.19
C VAL A 59 3.77 4.09 9.51
N LEU A 60 2.69 3.43 9.94
CA LEU A 60 1.96 3.76 11.18
C LEU A 60 2.47 2.97 12.38
N GLU A 61 2.75 1.68 12.20
CA GLU A 61 3.20 0.78 13.25
C GLU A 61 4.13 -0.29 12.68
N GLY A 62 5.02 -0.77 13.52
CA GLY A 62 5.95 -1.81 13.13
C GLY A 62 7.00 -1.30 12.17
N GLY A 63 7.41 -2.14 11.26
CA GLY A 63 8.43 -1.80 10.28
C GLY A 63 8.80 -2.99 9.42
N GLY A 64 9.90 -2.86 8.72
CA GLY A 64 10.39 -3.87 7.80
C GLY A 64 11.32 -3.27 6.79
N HIS A 65 11.10 -3.60 5.53
CA HIS A 65 11.90 -3.08 4.42
C HIS A 65 11.02 -2.71 3.24
N ILE A 66 11.48 -1.74 2.46
CA ILE A 66 10.94 -1.52 1.14
C ILE A 66 12.02 -1.96 0.13
N ARG A 67 11.59 -2.73 -0.84
CA ARG A 67 12.44 -3.19 -1.92
C ARG A 67 12.26 -2.26 -3.11
N ILE A 68 13.38 -1.72 -3.60
CA ILE A 68 13.41 -0.88 -4.80
C ILE A 68 14.49 -1.46 -5.71
N GLY A 69 14.08 -2.04 -6.86
CA GLY A 69 14.99 -2.77 -7.71
C GLY A 69 15.66 -3.91 -6.93
N ASP A 70 16.99 -3.90 -6.86
CA ASP A 70 17.79 -4.89 -6.14
C ASP A 70 18.07 -4.52 -4.68
N LYS A 71 17.63 -3.34 -4.25
CA LYS A 71 17.95 -2.81 -2.92
C LYS A 71 16.81 -3.06 -1.95
N ARG A 72 17.18 -3.26 -0.69
CA ARG A 72 16.25 -3.28 0.44
C ARG A 72 16.63 -2.16 1.38
N LEU A 73 15.68 -1.28 1.64
CA LEU A 73 15.87 -0.16 2.55
C LEU A 73 15.00 -0.38 3.78
N PRO A 74 15.56 -0.25 5.01
CA PRO A 74 14.77 -0.41 6.21
C PRO A 74 13.75 0.73 6.34
N ILE A 75 12.57 0.39 6.82
CA ILE A 75 11.51 1.35 7.13
C ILE A 75 10.98 1.09 8.52
N GLU A 76 10.58 2.16 9.19
CA GLU A 76 10.06 2.09 10.57
C GLU A 76 8.92 3.07 10.76
N THR A 77 8.27 2.98 11.90
CA THR A 77 7.15 3.86 12.28
C THR A 77 7.53 5.32 12.10
N GLY A 78 6.68 6.06 11.40
CA GLY A 78 6.88 7.48 11.12
C GLY A 78 7.53 7.77 9.77
N ASP A 79 8.05 6.74 9.07
CA ASP A 79 8.61 6.94 7.75
C ASP A 79 7.51 7.22 6.72
N VAL A 80 7.82 8.12 5.81
CA VAL A 80 6.97 8.46 4.66
C VAL A 80 7.80 8.21 3.41
N ILE A 81 7.33 7.32 2.56
CA ILE A 81 8.05 6.89 1.36
C ILE A 81 7.28 7.36 0.13
N LEU A 82 7.93 8.11 -0.74
CA LEU A 82 7.37 8.45 -2.04
C LEU A 82 7.99 7.52 -3.09
N VAL A 83 7.13 6.70 -3.68
CA VAL A 83 7.53 5.83 -4.78
C VAL A 83 7.08 6.49 -6.08
N SER A 84 8.03 6.74 -6.97
CA SER A 84 7.76 7.39 -8.25
C SER A 84 7.04 6.43 -9.20
N GLU A 85 6.30 6.99 -10.14
CA GLU A 85 5.70 6.17 -11.19
C GLU A 85 6.78 5.40 -11.96
N GLY A 86 6.48 4.18 -12.33
CA GLY A 86 7.42 3.33 -13.06
C GLY A 86 8.51 2.70 -12.21
N GLU A 87 8.55 2.95 -10.91
CA GLU A 87 9.55 2.40 -10.01
C GLU A 87 9.12 1.02 -9.49
N PHE A 88 9.94 0.00 -9.76
CA PHE A 88 9.67 -1.37 -9.32
C PHE A 88 9.95 -1.49 -7.83
N HIS A 89 8.91 -1.82 -7.05
CA HIS A 89 9.01 -1.82 -5.59
C HIS A 89 8.10 -2.86 -4.94
N GLY A 90 8.34 -3.11 -3.65
CA GLY A 90 7.48 -3.95 -2.83
C GLY A 90 7.82 -3.77 -1.36
N THR A 91 6.85 -3.94 -0.49
CA THR A 91 7.03 -3.85 0.95
C THR A 91 7.20 -5.23 1.56
N ILE A 92 8.04 -5.32 2.60
CA ILE A 92 8.30 -6.54 3.34
C ILE A 92 8.09 -6.23 4.82
N ALA A 93 7.14 -6.91 5.45
CA ALA A 93 6.90 -6.74 6.88
C ALA A 93 8.00 -7.42 7.69
N GLY A 94 8.46 -6.74 8.72
CA GLY A 94 9.43 -7.28 9.66
C GLY A 94 8.82 -8.24 10.68
N PRO A 95 9.59 -8.64 11.71
CA PRO A 95 9.14 -9.63 12.69
C PRO A 95 7.96 -9.16 13.56
N ASP A 96 7.74 -7.85 13.64
CA ASP A 96 6.63 -7.27 14.41
C ASP A 96 5.44 -6.89 13.53
N GLY A 97 5.48 -7.23 12.25
CA GLY A 97 4.48 -6.82 11.29
C GLY A 97 4.67 -5.40 10.79
N LEU A 98 3.80 -4.97 9.91
CA LEU A 98 3.85 -3.64 9.32
C LEU A 98 2.42 -3.14 9.11
N THR A 99 2.11 -2.01 9.71
CA THR A 99 0.86 -1.30 9.46
C THR A 99 1.18 -0.02 8.71
N CYS A 100 0.61 0.14 7.55
CA CYS A 100 0.88 1.30 6.71
C CYS A 100 -0.37 1.75 5.94
N VAL A 101 -0.25 2.96 5.40
CA VAL A 101 -1.22 3.54 4.48
C VAL A 101 -0.50 3.76 3.16
N SER A 102 -1.19 3.49 2.07
CA SER A 102 -0.71 3.76 0.72
C SER A 102 -1.71 4.67 0.02
N VAL A 103 -1.23 5.81 -0.45
CA VAL A 103 -2.04 6.74 -1.24
C VAL A 103 -1.49 6.77 -2.65
N GLN A 104 -2.32 6.42 -3.62
CA GLN A 104 -1.93 6.40 -5.02
C GLN A 104 -2.68 7.46 -5.81
N ALA A 105 -1.97 8.17 -6.65
CA ALA A 105 -2.54 9.20 -7.51
C ALA A 105 -1.82 9.19 -8.86
N PRO A 106 -2.54 9.06 -9.97
CA PRO A 106 -3.96 8.68 -10.06
C PRO A 106 -4.21 7.24 -9.60
N PRO A 107 -5.49 6.83 -9.45
CA PRO A 107 -5.83 5.48 -9.03
C PRO A 107 -5.28 4.41 -9.97
N ASP A 108 -4.77 3.32 -9.40
CA ASP A 108 -4.30 2.15 -10.15
C ASP A 108 -5.43 1.10 -10.19
N ALA A 109 -6.03 0.92 -11.35
CA ALA A 109 -7.16 0.00 -11.53
C ALA A 109 -6.79 -1.45 -11.19
N LYS A 110 -5.56 -1.86 -11.43
CA LYS A 110 -5.09 -3.23 -11.14
C LYS A 110 -5.14 -3.56 -9.65
N LEU A 111 -4.98 -2.56 -8.80
CA LEU A 111 -5.07 -2.75 -7.36
C LEU A 111 -6.48 -3.10 -6.93
N TYR A 112 -7.48 -2.50 -7.58
CA TYR A 112 -8.88 -2.70 -7.21
C TYR A 112 -9.46 -4.01 -7.69
N ASP A 113 -9.06 -4.46 -8.86
CA ASP A 113 -9.59 -5.69 -9.44
C ASP A 113 -8.82 -6.92 -8.97
N GLY A 114 -7.78 -6.75 -8.17
CA GLY A 114 -6.98 -7.84 -7.62
C GLY A 114 -5.98 -8.43 -8.60
N SER A 115 -5.89 -7.93 -9.83
CA SER A 115 -4.99 -8.51 -10.84
C SER A 115 -3.52 -8.34 -10.50
N ARG A 116 -3.18 -7.38 -9.64
CA ARG A 116 -1.80 -7.14 -9.22
C ARG A 116 -1.19 -8.30 -8.43
N ASN A 117 -2.02 -9.09 -7.77
CA ASN A 117 -1.58 -10.22 -6.93
C ASN A 117 -1.62 -11.57 -7.64
N GLN A 118 -1.81 -11.56 -8.91
CA GLN A 118 -1.88 -12.78 -9.72
C GLN A 118 -0.56 -13.11 -10.39
#